data_0b0b48d0f28ea84dbd6c349d02e07017
#
_entry.id   0b0b48d0f28ea84dbd6c349d02e07017
#
_cell.length_a   1.000
_cell.length_b   1.000
_cell.length_c   1.000
_cell.angle_alpha   90.00
_cell.angle_beta   90.00
_cell.angle_gamma   90.00
#
_symmetry.space_group_name_H-M   'P 1'
#
loop_
_entity.id
_entity.type
_entity.pdbx_description
1 polymer ?
#
loop_
_entity_poly.entity_id
_entity_poly.type
_entity_poly.pdbx_seq_one_letter_code
_entity_poly.pdbx_strand_id
1 'polypeptide(L)'
;MRALVYGDSAPASGGWCYAETLREMGHEVSIVRDDVGLESYRSSLARRLYRKLLKRVKGSDRLKHAGLLLAEAERFQPHVIIVLKGLHLSHADVSALGRDQRWVCNINHDDFFSANPNNRSQIQRAAIPAYDFIFTTREVNVEEVRPLNSKVEFFSFAYYPRIHHPVDIPPNEEAKWNCDVVFVGTYERPRAALLEHLVRTTKVKLVIHGSQWGKLSRNSPLRKCVRSSDLRFDDLSKAIGGAGVALGFLRKENRDDYTQRTFEIPACGGVFLAERTDRHSGYYSEGIEAEFFDPDSVSELGEKIRLLLGDAEHREGIRKAGHEALLRGKHTYKDRLERLLQVYYESMRGVQQRG
;
A
#
# COMPACT_ATOMS: atom_id res chain seq x y z
N MET A 1 17.57 15.55 11.67
CA MET A 1 18.54 14.60 11.06
C MET A 1 18.32 14.54 9.55
N ARG A 2 19.26 13.94 8.78
CA ARG A 2 19.09 13.66 7.34
C ARG A 2 18.60 12.24 7.14
N ALA A 3 17.52 12.07 6.37
CA ALA A 3 16.95 10.78 6.01
C ALA A 3 16.88 10.63 4.49
N LEU A 4 17.28 9.48 3.96
CA LEU A 4 17.20 9.14 2.55
C LEU A 4 16.14 8.05 2.37
N VAL A 5 15.14 8.32 1.54
CA VAL A 5 14.07 7.35 1.21
C VAL A 5 14.31 6.81 -0.20
N TYR A 6 14.36 5.49 -0.33
CA TYR A 6 14.40 4.80 -1.62
C TYR A 6 13.07 4.11 -1.89
N GLY A 7 12.34 4.57 -2.90
CA GLY A 7 11.02 4.03 -3.24
C GLY A 7 10.29 4.86 -4.29
N ASP A 8 9.00 4.55 -4.52
CA ASP A 8 8.16 5.33 -5.42
C ASP A 8 7.97 6.76 -4.88
N SER A 9 8.39 7.75 -5.67
CA SER A 9 8.31 9.17 -5.32
C SER A 9 7.13 9.89 -5.98
N ALA A 10 6.25 9.18 -6.68
CA ALA A 10 5.06 9.79 -7.26
C ALA A 10 4.16 10.37 -6.15
N PRO A 11 3.57 11.56 -6.32
CA PRO A 11 2.68 12.14 -5.33
C PRO A 11 1.60 11.14 -4.88
N ALA A 12 1.35 11.06 -3.58
CA ALA A 12 0.45 10.11 -2.92
C ALA A 12 0.89 8.63 -2.93
N SER A 13 2.11 8.32 -3.42
CA SER A 13 2.68 6.98 -3.23
C SER A 13 3.20 6.77 -1.81
N GLY A 14 3.41 5.50 -1.41
CA GLY A 14 3.95 5.20 -0.07
C GLY A 14 5.31 5.86 0.19
N GLY A 15 6.22 5.86 -0.80
CA GLY A 15 7.54 6.50 -0.65
C GLY A 15 7.44 8.01 -0.47
N TRP A 16 6.56 8.63 -1.25
CA TRP A 16 6.27 10.05 -1.11
C TRP A 16 5.65 10.37 0.28
N CYS A 17 4.69 9.56 0.75
CA CYS A 17 4.08 9.76 2.07
C CYS A 17 5.10 9.65 3.21
N TYR A 18 6.02 8.68 3.17
CA TYR A 18 7.11 8.59 4.14
C TYR A 18 8.01 9.83 4.10
N ALA A 19 8.40 10.28 2.91
CA ALA A 19 9.27 11.43 2.75
C ALA A 19 8.62 12.73 3.24
N GLU A 20 7.35 12.98 2.87
CA GLU A 20 6.62 14.17 3.32
C GLU A 20 6.41 14.17 4.83
N THR A 21 6.03 13.02 5.41
CA THR A 21 5.85 12.92 6.86
C THR A 21 7.17 13.18 7.61
N LEU A 22 8.31 12.69 7.11
CA LEU A 22 9.61 13.00 7.70
C LEU A 22 9.93 14.51 7.63
N ARG A 23 9.58 15.18 6.52
CA ARG A 23 9.73 16.65 6.40
C ARG A 23 8.86 17.39 7.40
N GLU A 24 7.61 16.96 7.58
CA GLU A 24 6.69 17.50 8.58
C GLU A 24 7.20 17.30 10.02
N MET A 25 7.95 16.22 10.27
CA MET A 25 8.63 15.98 11.55
C MET A 25 9.92 16.80 11.72
N GLY A 26 10.27 17.68 10.78
CA GLY A 26 11.42 18.57 10.85
C GLY A 26 12.74 17.90 10.41
N HIS A 27 12.69 16.83 9.61
CA HIS A 27 13.88 16.19 9.08
C HIS A 27 14.21 16.70 7.68
N GLU A 28 15.49 16.74 7.35
CA GLU A 28 15.97 16.95 5.99
C GLU A 28 15.87 15.64 5.20
N VAL A 29 15.20 15.66 4.04
CA VAL A 29 14.84 14.41 3.34
C VAL A 29 15.20 14.49 1.87
N SER A 30 15.99 13.52 1.41
CA SER A 30 16.15 13.19 -0.01
C SER A 30 15.35 11.94 -0.36
N ILE A 31 14.84 11.86 -1.59
CA ILE A 31 14.13 10.69 -2.11
C ILE A 31 14.75 10.24 -3.43
N VAL A 32 15.09 8.96 -3.51
CA VAL A 32 15.59 8.31 -4.73
C VAL A 32 14.53 7.34 -5.23
N ARG A 33 14.16 7.51 -6.49
CA ARG A 33 13.11 6.70 -7.14
C ARG A 33 13.62 5.29 -7.45
N ASP A 34 12.77 4.31 -7.19
CA ASP A 34 13.02 2.89 -7.54
C ASP A 34 12.50 2.50 -8.93
N ASP A 35 11.79 3.40 -9.64
CA ASP A 35 11.19 3.20 -10.95
C ASP A 35 11.93 3.93 -12.10
N VAL A 36 13.16 4.37 -11.87
CA VAL A 36 13.97 5.10 -12.87
C VAL A 36 14.11 4.29 -14.16
N GLY A 37 13.60 4.84 -15.25
CA GLY A 37 13.62 4.22 -16.59
C GLY A 37 12.24 3.91 -17.17
N LEU A 38 11.15 4.01 -16.39
CA LEU A 38 9.78 3.76 -16.89
C LEU A 38 9.08 5.02 -17.44
N GLU A 39 9.55 6.21 -17.08
CA GLU A 39 8.90 7.48 -17.48
C GLU A 39 9.14 7.89 -18.94
N SER A 40 10.26 7.48 -19.56
CA SER A 40 10.60 7.88 -20.93
C SER A 40 9.70 7.24 -22.00
N TYR A 41 8.82 6.30 -21.65
CA TYR A 41 8.02 5.54 -22.61
C TYR A 41 6.52 5.76 -22.42
N ARG A 42 5.99 6.86 -22.96
CA ARG A 42 4.56 7.21 -22.92
C ARG A 42 3.65 6.33 -23.80
N SER A 43 4.16 5.51 -24.74
CA SER A 43 3.33 4.68 -25.62
C SER A 43 3.24 3.21 -25.16
N SER A 44 2.03 2.61 -25.26
CA SER A 44 1.76 1.22 -24.85
C SER A 44 2.57 0.17 -25.64
N LEU A 45 2.90 0.44 -26.90
CA LEU A 45 3.68 -0.45 -27.76
C LEU A 45 5.18 -0.41 -27.39
N ALA A 46 5.72 0.78 -27.15
CA ALA A 46 7.10 0.96 -26.72
C ALA A 46 7.36 0.31 -25.37
N ARG A 47 6.39 0.38 -24.42
CA ARG A 47 6.46 -0.36 -23.14
C ARG A 47 6.51 -1.88 -23.30
N ARG A 48 5.78 -2.44 -24.29
CA ARG A 48 5.80 -3.88 -24.58
C ARG A 48 7.12 -4.33 -25.17
N LEU A 49 7.66 -3.58 -26.12
CA LEU A 49 8.97 -3.84 -26.74
C LEU A 49 10.11 -3.66 -25.72
N TYR A 50 10.08 -2.58 -24.96
CA TYR A 50 11.06 -2.30 -23.91
C TYR A 50 11.06 -3.39 -22.81
N ARG A 51 9.89 -3.84 -22.33
CA ARG A 51 9.81 -4.99 -21.41
C ARG A 51 10.34 -6.30 -21.99
N LYS A 52 10.19 -6.54 -23.30
CA LYS A 52 10.79 -7.71 -23.98
C LYS A 52 12.31 -7.59 -24.08
N LEU A 53 12.82 -6.41 -24.38
CA LEU A 53 14.26 -6.11 -24.39
C LEU A 53 14.88 -6.15 -22.99
N LEU A 54 14.23 -5.54 -22.00
CA LEU A 54 14.67 -5.55 -20.59
C LEU A 54 14.70 -6.94 -19.96
N LYS A 55 13.84 -7.87 -20.38
CA LYS A 55 13.97 -9.27 -19.96
C LYS A 55 15.30 -9.90 -20.36
N ARG A 56 15.96 -9.36 -21.40
CA ARG A 56 17.32 -9.77 -21.82
C ARG A 56 18.46 -8.98 -21.14
N VAL A 57 18.17 -7.81 -20.54
CA VAL A 57 19.18 -6.87 -19.98
C VAL A 57 18.96 -6.64 -18.47
N LYS A 58 18.48 -7.67 -17.74
CA LYS A 58 18.19 -7.58 -16.29
C LYS A 58 19.34 -7.12 -15.39
N GLY A 59 20.59 -7.14 -15.88
CA GLY A 59 21.76 -6.68 -15.13
C GLY A 59 22.01 -5.17 -15.16
N SER A 60 21.70 -4.47 -16.29
CA SER A 60 22.07 -3.05 -16.43
C SER A 60 21.15 -2.10 -15.67
N ASP A 61 19.84 -2.39 -15.57
CA ASP A 61 18.91 -1.52 -14.84
C ASP A 61 19.14 -1.62 -13.32
N ARG A 62 19.42 -2.80 -12.82
CA ARG A 62 19.80 -3.01 -11.43
C ARG A 62 21.00 -2.16 -11.02
N LEU A 63 22.07 -2.17 -11.82
CA LEU A 63 23.29 -1.39 -11.56
C LEU A 63 23.00 0.12 -11.55
N LYS A 64 22.06 0.59 -12.40
CA LYS A 64 21.65 1.98 -12.43
C LYS A 64 20.91 2.39 -11.13
N HIS A 65 19.96 1.57 -10.66
CA HIS A 65 19.20 1.86 -9.45
C HIS A 65 20.09 1.89 -8.20
N ALA A 66 20.92 0.87 -8.02
CA ALA A 66 21.86 0.83 -6.91
C ALA A 66 22.89 1.97 -6.99
N GLY A 67 23.41 2.26 -8.21
CA GLY A 67 24.37 3.34 -8.43
C GLY A 67 23.82 4.72 -8.10
N LEU A 68 22.57 5.03 -8.49
CA LEU A 68 21.91 6.29 -8.16
C LEU A 68 21.70 6.43 -6.64
N LEU A 69 21.26 5.36 -5.99
CA LEU A 69 21.04 5.37 -4.53
C LEU A 69 22.36 5.56 -3.77
N LEU A 70 23.42 4.85 -4.17
CA LEU A 70 24.76 4.99 -3.57
C LEU A 70 25.32 6.40 -3.79
N ALA A 71 25.24 6.94 -5.02
CA ALA A 71 25.69 8.28 -5.30
C ALA A 71 24.97 9.34 -4.47
N GLU A 72 23.65 9.19 -4.31
CA GLU A 72 22.87 10.10 -3.48
C GLU A 72 23.18 9.93 -1.98
N ALA A 73 23.43 8.72 -1.51
CA ALA A 73 23.87 8.50 -0.13
C ALA A 73 25.23 9.17 0.15
N GLU A 74 26.17 9.12 -0.80
CA GLU A 74 27.46 9.82 -0.70
C GLU A 74 27.30 11.34 -0.71
N ARG A 75 26.45 11.86 -1.60
CA ARG A 75 26.22 13.30 -1.71
C ARG A 75 25.49 13.88 -0.52
N PHE A 76 24.40 13.20 -0.07
CA PHE A 76 23.48 13.71 0.95
C PHE A 76 23.94 13.39 2.37
N GLN A 77 24.80 12.38 2.55
CA GLN A 77 25.31 11.93 3.86
C GLN A 77 24.17 11.71 4.88
N PRO A 78 23.21 10.81 4.60
CA PRO A 78 22.08 10.56 5.49
C PRO A 78 22.52 9.83 6.75
N HIS A 79 21.81 10.06 7.85
CA HIS A 79 21.95 9.26 9.09
C HIS A 79 21.14 7.96 9.00
N VAL A 80 19.96 8.06 8.33
CA VAL A 80 19.01 6.94 8.16
C VAL A 80 18.70 6.78 6.69
N ILE A 81 18.74 5.55 6.17
CA ILE A 81 18.31 5.17 4.83
C ILE A 81 17.13 4.22 4.97
N ILE A 82 15.98 4.62 4.44
CA ILE A 82 14.75 3.84 4.43
C ILE A 82 14.56 3.26 3.03
N VAL A 83 14.69 1.95 2.91
CA VAL A 83 14.51 1.22 1.65
C VAL A 83 13.10 0.62 1.62
N LEU A 84 12.23 1.16 0.77
CA LEU A 84 10.92 0.57 0.54
C LEU A 84 11.06 -0.57 -0.47
N LYS A 85 10.61 -1.77 -0.08
CA LYS A 85 10.68 -2.98 -0.89
C LYS A 85 12.11 -3.43 -1.24
N GLY A 86 12.85 -2.67 -2.07
CA GLY A 86 14.26 -2.96 -2.38
C GLY A 86 14.47 -4.16 -3.31
N LEU A 87 13.59 -4.43 -4.29
CA LEU A 87 13.62 -5.61 -5.16
C LEU A 87 14.92 -5.80 -5.95
N HIS A 88 15.63 -4.69 -6.21
CA HIS A 88 16.81 -4.65 -7.07
C HIS A 88 18.13 -4.49 -6.31
N LEU A 89 18.09 -4.30 -5.00
CA LEU A 89 19.28 -4.13 -4.17
C LEU A 89 19.83 -5.49 -3.73
N SER A 90 21.12 -5.71 -3.97
CA SER A 90 21.83 -6.89 -3.49
C SER A 90 22.37 -6.68 -2.08
N HIS A 91 22.83 -7.77 -1.47
CA HIS A 91 23.56 -7.73 -0.19
C HIS A 91 24.72 -6.74 -0.23
N ALA A 92 25.53 -6.76 -1.29
CA ALA A 92 26.65 -5.85 -1.45
C ALA A 92 26.21 -4.37 -1.56
N ASP A 93 25.08 -4.10 -2.26
CA ASP A 93 24.55 -2.75 -2.40
C ASP A 93 24.08 -2.21 -1.02
N VAL A 94 23.35 -3.03 -0.25
CA VAL A 94 22.87 -2.65 1.09
C VAL A 94 24.05 -2.46 2.06
N SER A 95 25.04 -3.36 2.03
CA SER A 95 26.25 -3.23 2.84
C SER A 95 27.04 -1.96 2.49
N ALA A 96 27.09 -1.58 1.21
CA ALA A 96 27.73 -0.34 0.79
C ALA A 96 26.95 0.91 1.27
N LEU A 97 25.62 0.87 1.34
CA LEU A 97 24.80 1.95 1.90
C LEU A 97 25.08 2.17 3.40
N GLY A 98 25.31 1.09 4.16
CA GLY A 98 25.58 1.14 5.61
C GLY A 98 26.99 1.60 6.00
N ARG A 99 27.85 1.99 5.03
CA ARG A 99 29.16 2.58 5.33
C ARG A 99 29.00 3.91 6.08
N ASP A 100 30.07 4.32 6.74
CA ASP A 100 30.15 5.58 7.47
C ASP A 100 29.05 5.72 8.55
N GLN A 101 28.72 4.59 9.22
CA GLN A 101 27.72 4.51 10.30
C GLN A 101 26.30 4.91 9.89
N ARG A 102 25.96 4.87 8.61
CA ARG A 102 24.60 5.07 8.14
C ARG A 102 23.75 3.87 8.55
N TRP A 103 22.60 4.12 9.16
CA TRP A 103 21.66 3.07 9.52
C TRP A 103 20.70 2.80 8.34
N VAL A 104 20.63 1.55 7.90
CA VAL A 104 19.87 1.16 6.73
C VAL A 104 18.76 0.19 7.11
N CYS A 105 17.51 0.62 7.02
CA CYS A 105 16.36 -0.25 7.24
C CYS A 105 15.58 -0.55 5.97
N ASN A 106 14.86 -1.67 6.00
CA ASN A 106 13.90 -2.03 4.96
C ASN A 106 12.48 -1.94 5.50
N ILE A 107 11.57 -1.35 4.73
CA ILE A 107 10.12 -1.44 4.96
C ILE A 107 9.54 -2.22 3.79
N ASN A 108 9.03 -3.42 4.04
CA ASN A 108 8.41 -4.24 2.99
C ASN A 108 6.90 -4.36 3.19
N HIS A 109 6.17 -3.74 2.26
CA HIS A 109 4.72 -3.80 2.21
C HIS A 109 4.19 -5.02 1.43
N ASP A 110 5.07 -5.77 0.78
CA ASP A 110 4.75 -7.01 0.07
C ASP A 110 5.30 -8.23 0.82
N ASP A 111 4.89 -9.41 0.41
CA ASP A 111 5.42 -10.65 0.95
C ASP A 111 6.79 -10.97 0.35
N PHE A 112 7.84 -11.05 1.18
CA PHE A 112 9.20 -11.44 0.77
C PHE A 112 9.25 -12.82 0.11
N PHE A 113 8.35 -13.71 0.51
CA PHE A 113 8.31 -15.12 0.11
C PHE A 113 7.13 -15.46 -0.79
N SER A 114 6.43 -14.42 -1.29
CA SER A 114 5.29 -14.57 -2.19
C SER A 114 5.57 -15.52 -3.35
N ALA A 115 4.56 -16.30 -3.74
CA ALA A 115 4.59 -17.07 -4.97
C ALA A 115 4.56 -16.16 -6.22
N ASN A 116 4.08 -14.92 -6.10
CA ASN A 116 4.01 -13.96 -7.21
C ASN A 116 5.42 -13.49 -7.63
N PRO A 117 5.86 -13.75 -8.86
CA PRO A 117 7.19 -13.38 -9.33
C PRO A 117 7.43 -11.85 -9.37
N ASN A 118 6.37 -11.02 -9.36
CA ASN A 118 6.51 -9.56 -9.32
C ASN A 118 6.82 -9.02 -7.91
N ASN A 119 6.52 -9.81 -6.87
CA ASN A 119 6.78 -9.46 -5.48
C ASN A 119 7.97 -10.24 -4.90
N ARG A 120 8.43 -11.28 -5.61
CA ARG A 120 9.51 -12.16 -5.18
C ARG A 120 10.81 -11.83 -5.92
N SER A 121 11.88 -11.55 -5.19
CA SER A 121 13.23 -11.39 -5.71
C SER A 121 14.23 -12.20 -4.88
N GLN A 122 14.98 -13.09 -5.52
CA GLN A 122 16.07 -13.80 -4.85
C GLN A 122 17.16 -12.83 -4.38
N ILE A 123 17.39 -11.75 -5.13
CA ILE A 123 18.36 -10.70 -4.78
C ILE A 123 17.91 -9.99 -3.51
N GLN A 124 16.65 -9.58 -3.45
CA GLN A 124 16.06 -8.95 -2.26
C GLN A 124 16.19 -9.85 -1.02
N ARG A 125 15.84 -11.14 -1.14
CA ARG A 125 15.94 -12.08 -0.02
C ARG A 125 17.39 -12.29 0.43
N ALA A 126 18.33 -12.38 -0.51
CA ALA A 126 19.76 -12.47 -0.19
C ALA A 126 20.30 -11.20 0.49
N ALA A 127 19.62 -10.07 0.34
CA ALA A 127 20.00 -8.81 0.99
C ALA A 127 19.47 -8.66 2.42
N ILE A 128 18.50 -9.49 2.85
CA ILE A 128 17.89 -9.43 4.19
C ILE A 128 18.92 -9.32 5.32
N PRO A 129 20.01 -10.13 5.36
CA PRO A 129 21.00 -10.07 6.45
C PRO A 129 21.81 -8.75 6.49
N ALA A 130 21.82 -7.97 5.40
CA ALA A 130 22.61 -6.75 5.32
C ALA A 130 21.91 -5.50 5.88
N TYR A 131 20.61 -5.57 6.14
CA TYR A 131 19.86 -4.46 6.74
C TYR A 131 20.09 -4.40 8.26
N ASP A 132 20.21 -3.20 8.80
CA ASP A 132 20.26 -2.98 10.25
C ASP A 132 18.94 -3.31 10.94
N PHE A 133 17.81 -3.15 10.24
CA PHE A 133 16.50 -3.49 10.73
C PHE A 133 15.51 -3.72 9.57
N ILE A 134 14.52 -4.60 9.79
CA ILE A 134 13.48 -4.91 8.81
C ILE A 134 12.11 -4.68 9.44
N PHE A 135 11.27 -3.93 8.73
CA PHE A 135 9.86 -3.75 9.03
C PHE A 135 9.02 -4.43 7.95
N THR A 136 8.07 -5.25 8.36
CA THR A 136 7.18 -5.95 7.42
C THR A 136 5.73 -5.83 7.85
N THR A 137 4.83 -5.71 6.86
CA THR A 137 3.39 -5.58 7.12
C THR A 137 2.69 -6.93 7.34
N ARG A 138 3.44 -8.04 7.48
CA ARG A 138 2.90 -9.40 7.66
C ARG A 138 3.58 -10.11 8.81
N GLU A 139 2.78 -10.64 9.74
CA GLU A 139 3.28 -11.45 10.86
C GLU A 139 4.05 -12.69 10.34
N VAL A 140 3.52 -13.36 9.31
CA VAL A 140 4.19 -14.52 8.72
C VAL A 140 5.58 -14.18 8.21
N ASN A 141 5.80 -12.98 7.68
CA ASN A 141 7.14 -12.56 7.26
C ASN A 141 8.06 -12.24 8.44
N VAL A 142 7.54 -11.84 9.59
CA VAL A 142 8.38 -11.69 10.80
C VAL A 142 9.03 -13.02 11.16
N GLU A 143 8.23 -14.10 11.18
CA GLU A 143 8.72 -15.44 11.49
C GLU A 143 9.70 -15.97 10.43
N GLU A 144 9.41 -15.75 9.14
CA GLU A 144 10.25 -16.22 8.03
C GLU A 144 11.54 -15.42 7.86
N VAL A 145 11.55 -14.14 8.22
CA VAL A 145 12.73 -13.25 8.15
C VAL A 145 13.64 -13.42 9.35
N ARG A 146 13.10 -13.71 10.53
CA ARG A 146 13.86 -13.79 11.81
C ARG A 146 15.10 -14.70 11.75
N PRO A 147 15.08 -15.87 11.10
CA PRO A 147 16.29 -16.70 10.93
C PRO A 147 17.37 -16.06 10.05
N LEU A 148 17.01 -15.12 9.17
CA LEU A 148 17.93 -14.43 8.27
C LEU A 148 18.41 -13.10 8.85
N ASN A 149 17.54 -12.41 9.60
CA ASN A 149 17.83 -11.19 10.32
C ASN A 149 16.92 -11.11 11.57
N SER A 150 17.52 -11.28 12.75
CA SER A 150 16.77 -11.26 14.01
C SER A 150 16.18 -9.90 14.37
N LYS A 151 16.64 -8.84 13.71
CA LYS A 151 16.15 -7.46 13.88
C LYS A 151 14.99 -7.21 12.91
N VAL A 152 13.87 -7.84 13.16
CA VAL A 152 12.65 -7.74 12.36
C VAL A 152 11.44 -7.50 13.25
N GLU A 153 10.53 -6.63 12.80
CA GLU A 153 9.31 -6.28 13.53
C GLU A 153 8.12 -6.17 12.58
N PHE A 154 6.93 -6.53 13.08
CA PHE A 154 5.67 -6.23 12.41
C PHE A 154 5.44 -4.72 12.39
N PHE A 155 5.06 -4.20 11.23
CA PHE A 155 4.94 -2.77 10.97
C PHE A 155 3.72 -2.52 10.09
N SER A 156 2.59 -2.20 10.68
CA SER A 156 1.34 -2.16 9.93
C SER A 156 1.35 -1.10 8.83
N PHE A 157 0.46 -1.26 7.84
CA PHE A 157 0.17 -0.20 6.86
C PHE A 157 -0.24 1.10 7.57
N ALA A 158 -0.25 2.19 6.83
CA ALA A 158 -0.59 3.50 7.36
C ALA A 158 -1.45 4.29 6.37
N TYR A 159 -2.17 5.29 6.87
CA TYR A 159 -2.80 6.31 6.05
C TYR A 159 -2.11 7.67 6.27
N TYR A 160 -2.26 8.59 5.29
CA TYR A 160 -1.70 9.93 5.36
C TYR A 160 -2.84 10.94 5.49
N PRO A 161 -3.02 11.60 6.66
CA PRO A 161 -4.18 12.45 6.94
C PRO A 161 -4.42 13.60 5.96
N ARG A 162 -3.35 14.11 5.33
CA ARG A 162 -3.47 15.17 4.30
C ARG A 162 -4.07 14.71 2.98
N ILE A 163 -4.15 13.40 2.76
CA ILE A 163 -4.73 12.81 1.55
C ILE A 163 -6.01 12.05 1.91
N HIS A 164 -5.94 11.25 2.98
CA HIS A 164 -7.02 10.38 3.40
C HIS A 164 -7.79 11.07 4.53
N HIS A 165 -8.79 11.83 4.16
CA HIS A 165 -9.73 12.52 5.06
C HIS A 165 -11.07 12.70 4.36
N PRO A 166 -12.17 12.88 5.08
CA PRO A 166 -13.45 13.18 4.48
C PRO A 166 -13.38 14.51 3.70
N VAL A 167 -13.98 14.52 2.50
CA VAL A 167 -14.02 15.69 1.61
C VAL A 167 -15.46 15.94 1.19
N ASP A 168 -15.91 17.18 1.29
CA ASP A 168 -17.21 17.59 0.80
C ASP A 168 -17.26 17.46 -0.73
N ILE A 169 -18.33 16.82 -1.23
CA ILE A 169 -18.58 16.69 -2.66
C ILE A 169 -19.54 17.79 -3.08
N PRO A 170 -19.10 18.73 -3.92
CA PRO A 170 -19.98 19.79 -4.40
C PRO A 170 -21.18 19.21 -5.18
N PRO A 171 -22.37 19.83 -5.13
CA PRO A 171 -23.57 19.32 -5.80
C PRO A 171 -23.40 19.02 -7.30
N ASN A 172 -22.60 19.82 -8.00
CA ASN A 172 -22.29 19.61 -9.40
C ASN A 172 -21.36 18.42 -9.68
N GLU A 173 -20.72 17.86 -8.66
CA GLU A 173 -19.84 16.67 -8.75
C GLU A 173 -20.51 15.38 -8.23
N GLU A 174 -21.65 15.46 -7.56
CA GLU A 174 -22.32 14.30 -6.97
C GLU A 174 -22.57 13.17 -7.98
N ALA A 175 -23.02 13.51 -9.18
CA ALA A 175 -23.27 12.52 -10.24
C ALA A 175 -22.00 11.74 -10.64
N LYS A 176 -20.83 12.34 -10.47
CA LYS A 176 -19.52 11.74 -10.75
C LYS A 176 -19.10 10.76 -9.64
N TRP A 177 -19.33 11.12 -8.38
CA TRP A 177 -18.77 10.41 -7.24
C TRP A 177 -19.77 9.50 -6.52
N ASN A 178 -21.07 9.84 -6.53
CA ASN A 178 -22.08 9.05 -5.84
C ASN A 178 -22.36 7.73 -6.56
N CYS A 179 -22.21 6.63 -5.83
CA CYS A 179 -22.55 5.27 -6.28
C CYS A 179 -22.93 4.40 -5.09
N ASP A 180 -23.54 3.25 -5.38
CA ASP A 180 -23.90 2.30 -4.33
C ASP A 180 -22.66 1.63 -3.75
N VAL A 181 -21.76 1.18 -4.63
CA VAL A 181 -20.56 0.43 -4.26
C VAL A 181 -19.36 0.95 -5.04
N VAL A 182 -18.26 1.25 -4.34
CA VAL A 182 -16.97 1.57 -4.97
C VAL A 182 -15.92 0.50 -4.66
N PHE A 183 -15.12 0.18 -5.67
CA PHE A 183 -13.88 -0.57 -5.48
C PHE A 183 -12.70 0.24 -6.05
N VAL A 184 -11.70 0.49 -5.22
CA VAL A 184 -10.46 1.18 -5.62
C VAL A 184 -9.28 0.22 -5.48
N GLY A 185 -8.83 -0.35 -6.60
CA GLY A 185 -7.71 -1.30 -6.61
C GLY A 185 -7.39 -1.87 -7.98
N THR A 186 -6.24 -2.53 -8.07
CA THR A 186 -5.75 -3.16 -9.29
C THR A 186 -6.60 -4.39 -9.66
N TYR A 187 -6.75 -4.63 -10.96
CA TYR A 187 -7.39 -5.85 -11.45
C TYR A 187 -6.67 -7.11 -10.97
N GLU A 188 -7.46 -8.05 -10.44
CA GLU A 188 -7.07 -9.43 -10.20
C GLU A 188 -8.24 -10.34 -10.59
N ARG A 189 -7.93 -11.51 -11.15
CA ARG A 189 -8.95 -12.41 -11.68
C ARG A 189 -9.98 -12.87 -10.63
N PRO A 190 -9.59 -13.28 -9.40
CA PRO A 190 -10.53 -13.70 -8.38
C PRO A 190 -11.53 -12.61 -8.00
N ARG A 191 -11.04 -11.39 -7.70
CA ARG A 191 -11.91 -10.28 -7.32
C ARG A 191 -12.79 -9.79 -8.48
N ALA A 192 -12.30 -9.86 -9.72
CA ALA A 192 -13.11 -9.55 -10.89
C ALA A 192 -14.28 -10.53 -11.03
N ALA A 193 -14.08 -11.82 -10.74
CA ALA A 193 -15.15 -12.82 -10.76
C ALA A 193 -16.22 -12.54 -9.68
N LEU A 194 -15.81 -12.17 -8.45
CA LEU A 194 -16.73 -11.74 -7.39
C LEU A 194 -17.55 -10.52 -7.80
N LEU A 195 -16.91 -9.49 -8.33
CA LEU A 195 -17.57 -8.26 -8.78
C LEU A 195 -18.49 -8.50 -9.99
N GLU A 196 -18.13 -9.41 -10.93
CA GLU A 196 -19.01 -9.80 -12.02
C GLU A 196 -20.26 -10.51 -11.52
N HIS A 197 -20.12 -11.40 -10.55
CA HIS A 197 -21.27 -12.05 -9.92
C HIS A 197 -22.16 -11.03 -9.22
N LEU A 198 -21.58 -10.12 -8.42
CA LEU A 198 -22.33 -9.05 -7.75
C LEU A 198 -23.17 -8.25 -8.74
N VAL A 199 -22.57 -7.76 -9.82
CA VAL A 199 -23.30 -6.95 -10.86
C VAL A 199 -24.36 -7.75 -11.58
N ARG A 200 -24.19 -9.08 -11.76
CA ARG A 200 -25.19 -9.95 -12.40
C ARG A 200 -26.36 -10.28 -11.50
N THR A 201 -26.14 -10.38 -10.19
CA THR A 201 -27.17 -10.82 -9.22
C THR A 201 -27.83 -9.67 -8.47
N THR A 202 -27.28 -8.47 -8.60
CA THR A 202 -27.82 -7.26 -7.96
C THR A 202 -27.98 -6.14 -8.99
N LYS A 203 -28.75 -5.09 -8.62
CA LYS A 203 -28.91 -3.89 -9.43
C LYS A 203 -28.04 -2.72 -8.94
N VAL A 204 -26.97 -3.01 -8.18
CA VAL A 204 -26.13 -1.97 -7.61
C VAL A 204 -25.35 -1.20 -8.66
N LYS A 205 -25.24 0.11 -8.47
CA LYS A 205 -24.35 0.99 -9.23
C LYS A 205 -22.93 0.81 -8.73
N LEU A 206 -22.20 -0.18 -9.29
CA LEU A 206 -20.79 -0.41 -8.99
C LEU A 206 -19.91 0.55 -9.78
N VAL A 207 -18.95 1.18 -9.11
CA VAL A 207 -17.87 1.97 -9.72
C VAL A 207 -16.51 1.35 -9.36
N ILE A 208 -15.65 1.22 -10.35
CA ILE A 208 -14.31 0.66 -10.20
C ILE A 208 -13.26 1.68 -10.64
N HIS A 209 -12.30 1.93 -9.77
CA HIS A 209 -11.10 2.70 -10.07
C HIS A 209 -9.85 1.84 -9.84
N GLY A 210 -8.86 1.99 -10.71
CA GLY A 210 -7.58 1.30 -10.55
C GLY A 210 -6.98 0.79 -11.85
N SER A 211 -5.79 0.24 -11.75
CA SER A 211 -5.01 -0.18 -12.91
C SER A 211 -5.36 -1.59 -13.40
N GLN A 212 -4.94 -1.89 -14.63
CA GLN A 212 -4.98 -3.22 -15.27
C GLN A 212 -6.39 -3.76 -15.59
N TRP A 213 -7.47 -3.03 -15.38
CA TRP A 213 -8.84 -3.45 -15.72
C TRP A 213 -9.09 -3.63 -17.23
N GLY A 214 -8.18 -3.15 -18.08
CA GLY A 214 -8.17 -3.47 -19.51
C GLY A 214 -8.00 -4.97 -19.84
N LYS A 215 -7.63 -5.80 -18.85
CA LYS A 215 -7.51 -7.28 -18.96
C LYS A 215 -8.87 -7.99 -18.95
N LEU A 216 -9.96 -7.29 -18.60
CA LEU A 216 -11.31 -7.86 -18.65
C LEU A 216 -11.65 -8.40 -20.04
N SER A 217 -12.39 -9.51 -20.08
CA SER A 217 -12.93 -10.04 -21.33
C SER A 217 -13.82 -9.00 -22.03
N ARG A 218 -13.96 -9.09 -23.35
CA ARG A 218 -14.77 -8.14 -24.12
C ARG A 218 -16.23 -8.11 -23.68
N ASN A 219 -16.74 -9.23 -23.18
CA ASN A 219 -18.14 -9.43 -22.77
C ASN A 219 -18.36 -9.22 -21.26
N SER A 220 -17.33 -8.82 -20.50
CA SER A 220 -17.48 -8.59 -19.07
C SER A 220 -18.38 -7.38 -18.78
N PRO A 221 -19.39 -7.52 -17.90
CA PRO A 221 -20.26 -6.42 -17.50
C PRO A 221 -19.49 -5.34 -16.74
N LEU A 222 -18.34 -5.68 -16.11
CA LEU A 222 -17.54 -4.73 -15.38
C LEU A 222 -16.89 -3.64 -16.23
N ARG A 223 -16.80 -3.83 -17.56
CA ARG A 223 -16.26 -2.79 -18.44
C ARG A 223 -17.00 -1.45 -18.32
N LYS A 224 -18.29 -1.50 -18.05
CA LYS A 224 -19.14 -0.30 -17.86
C LYS A 224 -18.95 0.31 -16.46
N CYS A 225 -18.43 -0.45 -15.52
CA CYS A 225 -18.19 -0.02 -14.14
C CYS A 225 -16.83 0.68 -13.96
N VAL A 226 -15.86 0.41 -14.84
CA VAL A 226 -14.50 0.98 -14.76
C VAL A 226 -14.53 2.44 -15.19
N ARG A 227 -14.03 3.35 -14.33
CA ARG A 227 -14.00 4.80 -14.57
C ARG A 227 -12.59 5.34 -14.83
N SER A 228 -11.64 5.12 -13.92
CA SER A 228 -10.29 5.64 -14.07
C SER A 228 -9.24 4.61 -13.69
N SER A 229 -8.01 4.79 -14.19
CA SER A 229 -6.88 3.94 -13.85
C SER A 229 -6.15 4.36 -12.57
N ASP A 230 -6.41 5.57 -12.08
CA ASP A 230 -5.72 6.14 -10.92
C ASP A 230 -6.60 7.21 -10.26
N LEU A 231 -6.62 7.22 -8.94
CA LEU A 231 -7.23 8.25 -8.11
C LEU A 231 -6.20 8.73 -7.10
N ARG A 232 -6.09 10.03 -6.93
CA ARG A 232 -5.12 10.64 -6.01
C ARG A 232 -5.75 11.79 -5.27
N PHE A 233 -5.22 12.09 -4.09
CA PHE A 233 -5.66 13.21 -3.25
C PHE A 233 -7.19 13.19 -3.04
N ASP A 234 -7.82 14.33 -3.15
CA ASP A 234 -9.26 14.51 -2.93
C ASP A 234 -10.14 13.61 -3.81
N ASP A 235 -9.70 13.26 -5.03
CA ASP A 235 -10.45 12.34 -5.91
C ASP A 235 -10.60 10.95 -5.29
N LEU A 236 -9.58 10.46 -4.55
CA LEU A 236 -9.68 9.20 -3.81
C LEU A 236 -10.69 9.33 -2.66
N SER A 237 -10.59 10.40 -1.88
CA SER A 237 -11.49 10.66 -0.76
C SER A 237 -12.93 10.86 -1.22
N LYS A 238 -13.16 11.62 -2.32
CA LYS A 238 -14.48 11.78 -2.92
C LYS A 238 -15.06 10.47 -3.44
N ALA A 239 -14.25 9.62 -4.09
CA ALA A 239 -14.73 8.33 -4.60
C ALA A 239 -15.13 7.38 -3.46
N ILE A 240 -14.38 7.38 -2.36
CA ILE A 240 -14.67 6.54 -1.19
C ILE A 240 -15.82 7.12 -0.38
N GLY A 241 -15.78 8.41 -0.04
CA GLY A 241 -16.80 9.08 0.78
C GLY A 241 -18.16 9.22 0.10
N GLY A 242 -18.19 9.39 -1.25
CA GLY A 242 -19.41 9.48 -2.04
C GLY A 242 -20.10 8.13 -2.31
N ALA A 243 -19.45 7.02 -1.97
CA ALA A 243 -20.06 5.69 -2.13
C ALA A 243 -20.90 5.30 -0.92
N GLY A 244 -21.98 4.54 -1.16
CA GLY A 244 -22.73 3.88 -0.09
C GLY A 244 -21.87 2.86 0.65
N VAL A 245 -21.04 2.10 -0.09
CA VAL A 245 -20.14 1.06 0.46
C VAL A 245 -18.82 1.09 -0.30
N ALA A 246 -17.69 1.01 0.41
CA ALA A 246 -16.36 0.88 -0.16
C ALA A 246 -15.75 -0.51 0.14
N LEU A 247 -15.35 -1.23 -0.92
CA LEU A 247 -14.90 -2.62 -0.81
C LEU A 247 -13.40 -2.74 -0.55
N GLY A 248 -13.03 -3.59 0.41
CA GLY A 248 -11.68 -4.04 0.70
C GLY A 248 -11.46 -5.50 0.33
N PHE A 249 -10.65 -5.78 -0.72
CA PHE A 249 -10.25 -7.13 -1.11
C PHE A 249 -8.78 -7.38 -0.79
N LEU A 250 -8.49 -8.63 -0.43
CA LEU A 250 -7.14 -9.11 -0.12
C LEU A 250 -6.47 -9.74 -1.35
N ARG A 251 -5.14 -9.86 -1.31
CA ARG A 251 -4.34 -10.57 -2.30
C ARG A 251 -3.88 -11.90 -1.73
N LYS A 252 -4.56 -12.99 -2.08
CA LYS A 252 -4.19 -14.34 -1.62
C LYS A 252 -2.74 -14.69 -2.00
N GLU A 253 -2.27 -14.30 -3.20
CA GLU A 253 -0.89 -14.53 -3.65
C GLU A 253 0.17 -13.78 -2.81
N ASN A 254 -0.24 -12.73 -2.11
CA ASN A 254 0.61 -11.92 -1.25
C ASN A 254 0.40 -12.26 0.24
N ARG A 255 -0.40 -13.29 0.53
CA ARG A 255 -0.79 -13.71 1.88
C ARG A 255 -1.28 -12.54 2.74
N ASP A 256 -2.05 -11.62 2.12
CA ASP A 256 -2.62 -10.48 2.83
C ASP A 256 -3.70 -10.94 3.79
N ASP A 257 -3.66 -10.48 5.03
CA ASP A 257 -4.70 -10.58 6.03
C ASP A 257 -5.39 -9.23 6.29
N TYR A 258 -4.83 -8.15 5.74
CA TYR A 258 -5.36 -6.79 5.63
C TYR A 258 -4.57 -6.03 4.57
N THR A 259 -5.01 -4.81 4.24
CA THR A 259 -4.33 -3.95 3.26
C THR A 259 -4.29 -2.49 3.72
N GLN A 260 -3.64 -1.64 2.96
CA GLN A 260 -3.66 -0.19 3.20
C GLN A 260 -5.10 0.37 3.19
N ARG A 261 -6.01 -0.21 2.38
CA ARG A 261 -7.44 0.16 2.33
C ARG A 261 -8.17 -0.01 3.66
N THR A 262 -7.69 -0.89 4.53
CA THR A 262 -8.20 -1.07 5.90
C THR A 262 -8.18 0.24 6.69
N PHE A 263 -7.22 1.11 6.43
CA PHE A 263 -7.12 2.42 7.08
C PHE A 263 -7.59 3.57 6.19
N GLU A 264 -7.31 3.51 4.89
CA GLU A 264 -7.67 4.59 3.96
C GLU A 264 -9.17 4.74 3.78
N ILE A 265 -9.94 3.64 3.74
CA ILE A 265 -11.39 3.72 3.56
C ILE A 265 -12.06 4.44 4.73
N PRO A 266 -11.87 4.03 6.00
CA PRO A 266 -12.42 4.77 7.12
C PRO A 266 -11.85 6.19 7.24
N ALA A 267 -10.56 6.40 6.88
CA ALA A 267 -9.94 7.73 6.89
C ALA A 267 -10.66 8.71 5.96
N CYS A 268 -11.07 8.26 4.78
CA CYS A 268 -11.83 9.05 3.81
C CYS A 268 -13.33 9.15 4.15
N GLY A 269 -13.78 8.67 5.31
CA GLY A 269 -15.19 8.63 5.69
C GLY A 269 -16.00 7.62 4.88
N GLY A 270 -15.40 6.54 4.39
CA GLY A 270 -16.08 5.45 3.69
C GLY A 270 -16.67 4.40 4.63
N VAL A 271 -17.75 3.76 4.20
CA VAL A 271 -18.29 2.57 4.85
C VAL A 271 -17.47 1.36 4.42
N PHE A 272 -16.68 0.81 5.34
CA PHE A 272 -15.73 -0.26 5.05
C PHE A 272 -16.40 -1.63 5.07
N LEU A 273 -16.45 -2.30 3.91
CA LEU A 273 -16.87 -3.69 3.77
C LEU A 273 -15.71 -4.50 3.18
N ALA A 274 -15.18 -5.46 3.93
CA ALA A 274 -13.97 -6.19 3.55
C ALA A 274 -14.09 -7.71 3.73
N GLU A 275 -13.14 -8.45 3.18
CA GLU A 275 -12.99 -9.87 3.48
C GLU A 275 -12.72 -10.07 4.97
N ARG A 276 -13.42 -11.04 5.60
CA ARG A 276 -13.29 -11.33 7.03
C ARG A 276 -11.93 -11.97 7.31
N THR A 277 -11.20 -11.40 8.26
CA THR A 277 -9.94 -11.93 8.81
C THR A 277 -9.84 -11.58 10.30
N ASP A 278 -9.04 -12.34 11.04
CA ASP A 278 -8.75 -12.02 12.45
C ASP A 278 -8.09 -10.64 12.58
N ARG A 279 -7.29 -10.25 11.58
CA ARG A 279 -6.63 -8.95 11.56
C ARG A 279 -7.63 -7.80 11.39
N HIS A 280 -8.60 -7.93 10.48
CA HIS A 280 -9.65 -6.94 10.31
C HIS A 280 -10.52 -6.83 11.58
N SER A 281 -10.89 -7.97 12.19
CA SER A 281 -11.63 -8.02 13.44
C SER A 281 -10.85 -7.47 14.64
N GLY A 282 -9.51 -7.48 14.55
CA GLY A 282 -8.63 -6.84 15.53
C GLY A 282 -8.57 -5.31 15.40
N TYR A 283 -8.91 -4.75 14.24
CA TYR A 283 -8.95 -3.30 14.02
C TYR A 283 -10.33 -2.70 14.17
N TYR A 284 -11.40 -3.44 13.79
CA TYR A 284 -12.78 -2.94 13.76
C TYR A 284 -13.77 -3.97 14.26
N SER A 285 -14.74 -3.52 15.06
CA SER A 285 -15.89 -4.32 15.50
C SER A 285 -16.87 -4.49 14.36
N GLU A 286 -17.10 -5.76 13.93
CA GLU A 286 -18.07 -6.08 12.87
C GLU A 286 -19.49 -5.65 13.27
N GLY A 287 -20.24 -5.08 12.32
CA GLY A 287 -21.59 -4.58 12.51
C GLY A 287 -21.68 -3.22 13.21
N ILE A 288 -20.54 -2.65 13.69
CA ILE A 288 -20.47 -1.37 14.41
C ILE A 288 -19.51 -0.40 13.71
N GLU A 289 -18.27 -0.82 13.47
CA GLU A 289 -17.19 0.02 12.92
C GLU A 289 -16.85 -0.34 11.49
N ALA A 290 -17.14 -1.57 11.06
CA ALA A 290 -16.99 -2.08 9.71
C ALA A 290 -17.94 -3.26 9.49
N GLU A 291 -18.07 -3.70 8.24
CA GLU A 291 -18.71 -4.97 7.90
C GLU A 291 -17.72 -5.89 7.21
N PHE A 292 -17.86 -7.19 7.47
CA PHE A 292 -17.01 -8.20 6.87
C PHE A 292 -17.85 -9.28 6.18
N PHE A 293 -17.26 -9.90 5.15
CA PHE A 293 -17.88 -11.02 4.44
C PHE A 293 -16.86 -12.15 4.26
N ASP A 294 -17.36 -13.38 4.17
CA ASP A 294 -16.55 -14.55 3.84
C ASP A 294 -16.10 -14.45 2.36
N PRO A 295 -14.79 -14.44 2.06
CA PRO A 295 -14.26 -14.35 0.70
C PRO A 295 -14.71 -15.50 -0.21
N ASP A 296 -15.11 -16.65 0.35
CA ASP A 296 -15.61 -17.78 -0.39
C ASP A 296 -17.15 -17.78 -0.51
N SER A 297 -17.85 -16.81 0.11
CA SER A 297 -19.31 -16.64 0.05
C SER A 297 -19.71 -15.38 -0.73
N VAL A 298 -19.98 -15.54 -2.02
CA VAL A 298 -20.46 -14.44 -2.89
C VAL A 298 -21.87 -13.96 -2.46
N SER A 299 -22.70 -14.85 -1.92
CA SER A 299 -24.03 -14.51 -1.40
C SER A 299 -23.94 -13.56 -0.21
N GLU A 300 -23.03 -13.82 0.75
CA GLU A 300 -22.84 -12.95 1.92
C GLU A 300 -22.40 -11.53 1.52
N LEU A 301 -21.49 -11.39 0.55
CA LEU A 301 -21.14 -10.07 0.01
C LEU A 301 -22.35 -9.31 -0.49
N GLY A 302 -23.23 -9.97 -1.27
CA GLY A 302 -24.47 -9.38 -1.78
C GLY A 302 -25.47 -9.03 -0.69
N GLU A 303 -25.55 -9.85 0.37
CA GLU A 303 -26.43 -9.63 1.52
C GLU A 303 -25.97 -8.44 2.36
N LYS A 304 -24.68 -8.36 2.69
CA LYS A 304 -24.09 -7.23 3.42
C LYS A 304 -24.28 -5.91 2.66
N ILE A 305 -24.09 -5.90 1.33
CA ILE A 305 -24.31 -4.70 0.52
C ILE A 305 -25.80 -4.31 0.55
N ARG A 306 -26.73 -5.27 0.42
CA ARG A 306 -28.18 -4.97 0.49
C ARG A 306 -28.58 -4.42 1.86
N LEU A 307 -28.06 -4.99 2.93
CA LEU A 307 -28.29 -4.49 4.29
C LEU A 307 -27.84 -3.03 4.42
N LEU A 308 -26.58 -2.75 4.08
CA LEU A 308 -25.98 -1.41 4.18
C LEU A 308 -26.68 -0.38 3.31
N LEU A 309 -27.15 -0.75 2.10
CA LEU A 309 -27.86 0.16 1.21
C LEU A 309 -29.31 0.35 1.60
N GLY A 310 -29.93 -0.67 2.21
CA GLY A 310 -31.34 -0.64 2.66
C GLY A 310 -31.58 0.10 3.97
N ASP A 311 -30.56 0.20 4.82
CA ASP A 311 -30.61 0.89 6.10
C ASP A 311 -29.61 2.05 6.17
N ALA A 312 -30.10 3.25 5.92
CA ALA A 312 -29.27 4.46 5.86
C ALA A 312 -28.74 4.84 7.25
N GLU A 313 -29.52 4.63 8.32
CA GLU A 313 -29.11 4.97 9.68
C GLU A 313 -27.99 4.04 10.14
N HIS A 314 -28.14 2.74 9.95
CA HIS A 314 -27.10 1.75 10.25
C HIS A 314 -25.82 2.03 9.45
N ARG A 315 -25.95 2.29 8.15
CA ARG A 315 -24.81 2.63 7.28
C ARG A 315 -24.03 3.86 7.77
N GLU A 316 -24.73 4.94 8.13
CA GLU A 316 -24.10 6.15 8.65
C GLU A 316 -23.51 5.93 10.06
N GLY A 317 -24.12 5.07 10.86
CA GLY A 317 -23.57 4.61 12.13
C GLY A 317 -22.20 3.95 11.95
N ILE A 318 -22.09 2.99 11.03
CA ILE A 318 -20.84 2.31 10.68
C ILE A 318 -19.79 3.32 10.12
N ARG A 319 -20.21 4.22 9.22
CA ARG A 319 -19.34 5.25 8.67
C ARG A 319 -18.67 6.07 9.77
N LYS A 320 -19.46 6.59 10.68
CA LYS A 320 -18.99 7.43 11.79
C LYS A 320 -18.14 6.64 12.76
N ALA A 321 -18.63 5.49 13.24
CA ALA A 321 -17.92 4.66 14.21
C ALA A 321 -16.58 4.15 13.66
N GLY A 322 -16.53 3.71 12.39
CA GLY A 322 -15.30 3.26 11.73
C GLY A 322 -14.26 4.38 11.59
N HIS A 323 -14.69 5.59 11.23
CA HIS A 323 -13.82 6.76 11.19
C HIS A 323 -13.28 7.11 12.58
N GLU A 324 -14.13 7.14 13.60
CA GLU A 324 -13.72 7.40 14.97
C GLU A 324 -12.78 6.32 15.52
N ALA A 325 -13.02 5.04 15.21
CA ALA A 325 -12.14 3.95 15.59
C ALA A 325 -10.75 4.12 14.99
N LEU A 326 -10.68 4.46 13.70
CA LEU A 326 -9.41 4.76 13.03
C LEU A 326 -8.65 5.90 13.73
N LEU A 327 -9.33 7.00 14.04
CA LEU A 327 -8.71 8.17 14.67
C LEU A 327 -8.20 7.89 16.10
N ARG A 328 -8.86 6.98 16.84
CA ARG A 328 -8.38 6.52 18.15
C ARG A 328 -7.11 5.66 18.04
N GLY A 329 -6.91 5.00 16.91
CA GLY A 329 -5.75 4.16 16.66
C GLY A 329 -4.51 4.96 16.23
N LYS A 330 -3.36 4.31 16.33
CA LYS A 330 -2.08 4.85 15.84
C LYS A 330 -1.79 4.25 14.46
N HIS A 331 -2.40 4.80 13.39
CA HIS A 331 -2.33 4.23 12.05
C HIS A 331 -1.83 5.20 10.98
N THR A 332 -1.23 6.33 11.39
CA THR A 332 -0.66 7.29 10.44
C THR A 332 0.78 6.93 10.04
N TYR A 333 1.26 7.48 8.92
CA TYR A 333 2.69 7.42 8.55
C TYR A 333 3.58 8.03 9.64
N LYS A 334 3.07 9.04 10.38
CA LYS A 334 3.79 9.63 11.51
C LYS A 334 4.00 8.60 12.63
N ASP A 335 2.97 7.86 13.03
CA ASP A 335 3.09 6.82 14.05
C ASP A 335 4.09 5.74 13.65
N ARG A 336 4.12 5.37 12.35
CA ARG A 336 5.11 4.42 11.83
C ARG A 336 6.52 4.97 11.92
N LEU A 337 6.73 6.22 11.50
CA LEU A 337 8.04 6.86 11.55
C LEU A 337 8.51 7.11 12.98
N GLU A 338 7.64 7.47 13.90
CA GLU A 338 8.00 7.58 15.33
C GLU A 338 8.55 6.25 15.86
N ARG A 339 7.89 5.11 15.55
CA ARG A 339 8.41 3.79 15.93
C ARG A 339 9.74 3.46 15.26
N LEU A 340 9.87 3.73 13.96
CA LEU A 340 11.12 3.51 13.21
C LEU A 340 12.27 4.31 13.81
N LEU A 341 12.03 5.58 14.10
CA LEU A 341 13.05 6.46 14.70
C LEU A 341 13.42 6.05 16.12
N GLN A 342 12.45 5.55 16.89
CA GLN A 342 12.73 4.96 18.20
C GLN A 342 13.72 3.78 18.07
N VAL A 343 13.45 2.85 17.14
CA VAL A 343 14.33 1.70 16.86
C VAL A 343 15.71 2.16 16.41
N TYR A 344 15.78 3.18 15.55
CA TYR A 344 17.05 3.78 15.14
C TYR A 344 17.86 4.30 16.35
N TYR A 345 17.24 5.11 17.20
CA TYR A 345 17.94 5.67 18.37
C TYR A 345 18.36 4.61 19.40
N GLU A 346 17.54 3.56 19.58
CA GLU A 346 17.90 2.41 20.42
C GLU A 346 19.12 1.67 19.88
N SER A 347 19.15 1.46 18.55
CA SER A 347 20.28 0.82 17.86
C SER A 347 21.57 1.61 18.02
N MET A 348 21.51 2.94 17.88
CA MET A 348 22.69 3.81 17.99
C MET A 348 23.23 3.89 19.41
N ARG A 349 22.37 3.88 20.43
CA ARG A 349 22.81 3.83 21.84
C ARG A 349 23.54 2.52 22.18
N GLY A 350 23.04 1.39 21.63
CA GLY A 350 23.70 0.09 21.83
C GLY A 350 25.07 -0.01 21.19
N VAL A 351 25.36 0.75 20.13
CA VAL A 351 26.71 0.85 19.53
C VAL A 351 27.66 1.66 20.41
N GLN A 352 27.19 2.80 20.94
CA GLN A 352 28.02 3.67 21.79
C GLN A 352 28.42 3.02 23.13
N GLN A 353 27.66 2.05 23.64
CA GLN A 353 27.98 1.33 24.89
C GLN A 353 28.94 0.16 24.68
N ARG A 354 29.22 -0.25 23.43
CA ARG A 354 30.11 -1.38 23.10
C ARG A 354 31.48 -0.96 22.54
N GLY A 355 31.68 0.32 22.26
CA GLY A 355 32.94 0.91 21.80
C GLY A 355 33.60 1.72 22.90
#